data_3b232c1da8a54a534f211937408e1739
#
_entry.id   3b232c1da8a54a534f211937408e1739
#
_cell.length_a   1.000
_cell.length_b   1.000
_cell.length_c   1.000
_cell.angle_alpha   90.00
_cell.angle_beta   90.00
_cell.angle_gamma   90.00
#
_symmetry.space_group_name_H-M   'P 1'
#
loop_
_entity.id
_entity.type
_entity.pdbx_description
1 polymer ?
#
loop_
_entity_poly.entity_id
_entity_poly.type
_entity_poly.pdbx_seq_one_letter_code
_entity_poly.pdbx_strand_id
1 'polypeptide(L)'
;MASVTVAGKALLHLSATTPDHLPLTSFSSPAVSFRSSRSRSPFLGLGLRLRLATSSEIPALHARSAARGLRIEAAARPTILVAEKLGEAGLALLREFANVDCSYNLSPEDLCSKISLCDALIVRSGTKVTREVFDASKGRLKVVGRAGVGIDNVDLHAATESGCLVVNAPTANTVAAAEHGIALLASMARNIAQADASMKAGKWQRNKYVGVSLVGKTLAVMGFGKVGSEVARRAKGLGMHVIAHDPYAPADRARAIGVELVSFDEAISTADFISLHMPMTTTTAKLFNDEAFAKVKKGVRIINVARGGVVDEDALVRALDNGTVAQAALDVFTVEPPPKDSKLVMHENVTVTPHLGASTVEAQEGVAVEIAEAVIGALKGELAATAVNAPMVPAEVLSELAPYVILAEKLGRLAVQLVAGGSGIKGVKVVYTSARDPDDLDTRILRAMITKGIIEPISNVFVNIVNADYTAKQRGLRISEERIYLDSSPEVPLDSIQVHLTHVESKFASALSDTGDITVEGRVKDGYPHLTLVGSFSVDVSLEQYVILCRNVDKPGNIGRVGRILGEQNVNISFMSVGRIAPRKQAIMAIGVDEEPDKETLKKIGESPAIEEFVFLKL
;
A
#
# COMPACT_ATOMS: atom_id res chain seq x y z
N MET A 1 -37.61 -43.56 50.65
CA MET A 1 -38.82 -44.15 50.04
C MET A 1 -38.60 -44.12 48.57
N ALA A 2 -38.30 -45.26 48.09
CA ALA A 2 -39.04 -46.11 47.15
C ALA A 2 -38.91 -45.59 45.73
N SER A 3 -38.47 -46.26 44.74
CA SER A 3 -38.26 -47.67 44.35
C SER A 3 -38.23 -47.63 42.80
N VAL A 4 -37.18 -48.22 42.18
CA VAL A 4 -37.32 -49.49 41.44
C VAL A 4 -38.03 -49.30 40.08
N THR A 5 -37.53 -49.70 38.88
CA THR A 5 -37.05 -51.02 38.37
C THR A 5 -36.67 -50.84 36.90
N VAL A 6 -35.50 -51.23 36.39
CA VAL A 6 -35.04 -52.53 35.82
C VAL A 6 -35.54 -52.86 34.40
N ALA A 7 -34.59 -53.25 33.61
CA ALA A 7 -34.49 -54.21 32.47
C ALA A 7 -34.76 -53.64 31.08
N GLY A 8 -34.02 -53.98 30.02
CA GLY A 8 -33.50 -55.28 29.70
C GLY A 8 -32.45 -55.28 28.57
N LYS A 9 -31.65 -56.30 28.67
CA LYS A 9 -30.62 -56.77 27.72
C LYS A 9 -31.20 -57.26 26.39
N ALA A 10 -30.46 -57.05 25.31
CA ALA A 10 -30.38 -58.05 24.22
C ALA A 10 -28.98 -58.03 23.61
N LEU A 11 -28.23 -59.08 23.94
CA LEU A 11 -27.06 -59.52 23.16
C LEU A 11 -27.56 -60.27 21.90
N LEU A 12 -26.90 -60.08 20.80
CA LEU A 12 -26.82 -61.09 19.75
C LEU A 12 -25.39 -61.11 19.19
N HIS A 13 -24.72 -62.22 19.52
CA HIS A 13 -23.53 -62.73 18.86
C HIS A 13 -23.87 -63.23 17.43
N LEU A 14 -22.90 -63.13 16.53
CA LEU A 14 -22.57 -64.15 15.51
C LEU A 14 -21.38 -63.58 14.71
N SER A 15 -20.20 -64.08 14.96
CA SER A 15 -19.41 -65.19 14.44
C SER A 15 -18.72 -64.85 13.11
N ALA A 16 -17.40 -64.98 13.17
CA ALA A 16 -16.42 -64.89 12.10
C ALA A 16 -16.57 -65.98 11.04
N THR A 17 -16.28 -65.64 9.79
CA THR A 17 -15.66 -66.55 8.82
C THR A 17 -14.88 -65.74 7.78
N THR A 18 -13.56 -65.93 7.73
CA THR A 18 -12.77 -65.85 6.50
C THR A 18 -12.96 -67.09 5.67
N PRO A 19 -12.84 -67.11 4.34
CA PRO A 19 -11.54 -67.38 3.73
C PRO A 19 -11.24 -66.74 2.33
N ASP A 20 -9.96 -66.76 2.03
CA ASP A 20 -9.24 -67.12 0.79
C ASP A 20 -9.28 -66.26 -0.51
N HIS A 21 -8.08 -65.83 -0.83
CA HIS A 21 -7.30 -65.87 -2.07
C HIS A 21 -7.81 -65.32 -3.42
N LEU A 22 -7.02 -64.27 -3.88
CA LEU A 22 -6.49 -64.08 -5.26
C LEU A 22 -7.46 -63.55 -6.34
N PRO A 23 -6.95 -62.81 -7.37
CA PRO A 23 -5.60 -62.32 -7.68
C PRO A 23 -5.51 -60.84 -8.09
N LEU A 24 -4.27 -60.38 -8.18
CA LEU A 24 -3.82 -59.13 -8.81
C LEU A 24 -4.29 -59.00 -10.27
N THR A 25 -5.01 -57.93 -10.58
CA THR A 25 -5.10 -57.40 -11.94
C THR A 25 -4.67 -55.96 -11.98
N SER A 26 -3.64 -55.73 -12.77
CA SER A 26 -3.10 -54.41 -13.16
C SER A 26 -4.17 -53.60 -13.87
N PHE A 27 -4.47 -52.38 -13.34
CA PHE A 27 -5.16 -51.34 -14.11
C PHE A 27 -4.18 -50.23 -14.46
N SER A 28 -3.86 -50.20 -15.75
CA SER A 28 -3.17 -49.12 -16.44
C SER A 28 -4.05 -47.87 -16.47
N SER A 29 -3.48 -46.74 -16.05
CA SER A 29 -4.07 -45.43 -16.19
C SER A 29 -4.13 -45.03 -17.67
N PRO A 30 -5.25 -44.46 -18.17
CA PRO A 30 -5.25 -43.81 -19.47
C PRO A 30 -4.72 -42.38 -19.36
N ALA A 31 -3.66 -42.09 -20.11
CA ALA A 31 -3.18 -40.75 -20.36
C ALA A 31 -4.24 -39.98 -21.15
N VAL A 32 -4.77 -38.88 -20.56
CA VAL A 32 -5.61 -37.93 -21.26
C VAL A 32 -4.72 -36.94 -22.00
N SER A 33 -4.61 -37.10 -23.31
CA SER A 33 -4.01 -36.11 -24.19
C SER A 33 -4.98 -34.98 -24.46
N PHE A 34 -4.67 -33.78 -23.99
CA PHE A 34 -5.36 -32.54 -24.41
C PHE A 34 -4.93 -32.18 -25.84
N ARG A 35 -5.80 -32.45 -26.81
CA ARG A 35 -5.70 -31.83 -28.14
C ARG A 35 -6.22 -30.40 -28.07
N SER A 36 -5.37 -29.41 -28.32
CA SER A 36 -5.76 -28.05 -28.57
C SER A 36 -6.51 -27.94 -29.89
N SER A 37 -7.81 -27.69 -29.83
CA SER A 37 -8.61 -27.32 -31.01
C SER A 37 -8.44 -25.82 -31.26
N ARG A 38 -7.65 -25.47 -32.28
CA ARG A 38 -7.63 -24.14 -32.88
C ARG A 38 -8.93 -23.98 -33.70
N SER A 39 -9.86 -23.16 -33.20
CA SER A 39 -10.95 -22.64 -34.01
C SER A 39 -10.41 -21.51 -34.89
N ARG A 40 -10.40 -21.72 -36.20
CA ARG A 40 -10.16 -20.69 -37.20
C ARG A 40 -11.49 -20.00 -37.51
N SER A 41 -11.57 -18.70 -37.23
CA SER A 41 -12.58 -17.82 -37.82
C SER A 41 -12.03 -17.21 -39.10
N PRO A 42 -12.80 -17.13 -40.18
CA PRO A 42 -12.33 -16.55 -41.41
C PRO A 42 -12.66 -15.03 -41.44
N PHE A 43 -11.63 -14.20 -41.42
CA PHE A 43 -11.74 -12.82 -41.86
C PHE A 43 -11.05 -12.67 -43.22
N LEU A 44 -11.86 -12.20 -44.18
CA LEU A 44 -11.49 -11.91 -45.56
C LEU A 44 -10.35 -10.86 -45.62
N GLY A 45 -9.28 -11.23 -46.27
CA GLY A 45 -8.23 -10.32 -46.63
C GLY A 45 -8.56 -9.53 -47.86
N LEU A 46 -8.47 -8.20 -47.80
CA LEU A 46 -8.28 -7.34 -48.96
C LEU A 46 -6.80 -7.02 -49.09
N GLY A 47 -6.14 -7.73 -49.99
CA GLY A 47 -4.77 -7.44 -50.39
C GLY A 47 -4.72 -6.30 -51.36
N LEU A 48 -4.18 -5.14 -50.95
CA LEU A 48 -3.74 -4.08 -51.87
C LEU A 48 -2.29 -4.36 -52.26
N ARG A 49 -2.08 -4.81 -53.51
CA ARG A 49 -0.79 -4.86 -54.16
C ARG A 49 -0.46 -3.44 -54.69
N LEU A 50 0.51 -2.76 -54.06
CA LEU A 50 1.12 -1.60 -54.67
C LEU A 50 2.23 -2.07 -55.64
N ARG A 51 2.02 -1.80 -56.90
CA ARG A 51 3.03 -1.93 -57.98
C ARG A 51 4.01 -0.77 -57.87
N LEU A 52 5.28 -1.07 -57.72
CA LEU A 52 6.36 -0.13 -57.98
C LEU A 52 6.38 0.25 -59.47
N ALA A 53 6.19 1.53 -59.77
CA ALA A 53 6.51 2.12 -61.08
C ALA A 53 7.80 2.93 -60.91
N THR A 54 8.77 2.60 -61.76
CA THR A 54 10.05 3.25 -61.89
C THR A 54 9.96 4.48 -62.82
N SER A 55 10.80 5.46 -62.51
CA SER A 55 11.33 6.57 -63.34
C SER A 55 10.45 7.76 -63.65
N SER A 56 10.82 8.95 -63.17
CA SER A 56 11.55 9.97 -63.93
C SER A 56 11.61 11.31 -63.17
N GLU A 57 12.78 11.84 -63.08
CA GLU A 57 13.19 13.25 -63.01
C GLU A 57 12.27 14.28 -62.32
N ILE A 58 12.67 14.77 -61.14
CA ILE A 58 12.25 16.06 -60.57
C ILE A 58 13.51 16.82 -60.09
N PRO A 59 13.62 18.14 -60.39
CA PRO A 59 14.87 18.90 -60.17
C PRO A 59 15.11 19.22 -58.70
N ALA A 60 16.39 19.32 -58.36
CA ALA A 60 16.88 19.71 -57.05
C ALA A 60 16.46 21.14 -56.70
N LEU A 61 15.49 21.29 -55.80
CA LEU A 61 15.24 22.52 -55.07
C LEU A 61 15.81 22.37 -53.65
N HIS A 62 16.69 23.30 -53.32
CA HIS A 62 17.36 23.38 -52.02
C HIS A 62 16.36 23.50 -50.88
N ALA A 63 16.11 22.42 -50.18
CA ALA A 63 15.49 22.44 -48.85
C ALA A 63 16.58 22.19 -47.81
N ARG A 64 17.16 23.24 -47.27
CA ARG A 64 17.80 23.22 -45.95
C ARG A 64 16.70 23.08 -44.92
N SER A 65 16.17 21.89 -44.73
CA SER A 65 15.39 21.55 -43.58
C SER A 65 16.32 21.16 -42.44
N ALA A 66 16.34 21.98 -41.41
CA ALA A 66 16.98 21.68 -40.16
C ALA A 66 16.40 20.38 -39.60
N ALA A 67 17.13 19.30 -39.76
CA ALA A 67 16.91 18.10 -38.95
C ALA A 67 17.25 18.46 -37.48
N ARG A 68 16.30 19.06 -36.77
CA ARG A 68 16.28 18.97 -35.32
C ARG A 68 16.00 17.50 -35.01
N GLY A 69 17.09 16.75 -34.86
CA GLY A 69 17.00 15.42 -34.26
C GLY A 69 16.25 15.53 -32.95
N LEU A 70 15.08 14.90 -32.89
CA LEU A 70 14.51 14.48 -31.61
C LEU A 70 15.63 13.65 -30.97
N ARG A 71 16.41 14.25 -30.05
CA ARG A 71 17.08 13.52 -28.99
C ARG A 71 15.95 12.98 -28.13
N ILE A 72 15.57 11.76 -28.38
CA ILE A 72 14.99 10.94 -27.35
C ILE A 72 16.14 10.84 -26.33
N GLU A 73 16.15 11.70 -25.32
CA GLU A 73 16.93 11.47 -24.12
C GLU A 73 16.36 10.15 -23.58
N ALA A 74 17.11 9.07 -23.80
CA ALA A 74 16.84 7.83 -23.11
C ALA A 74 16.86 8.18 -21.63
N ALA A 75 15.71 8.17 -20.99
CA ALA A 75 15.59 8.45 -19.56
C ALA A 75 16.64 7.60 -18.86
N ALA A 76 17.57 8.25 -18.15
CA ALA A 76 18.67 7.56 -17.50
C ALA A 76 18.06 6.47 -16.60
N ARG A 77 18.52 5.23 -16.75
CA ARG A 77 18.07 4.11 -15.92
C ARG A 77 18.22 4.50 -14.45
N PRO A 78 17.18 4.32 -13.61
CA PRO A 78 17.29 4.65 -12.19
C PRO A 78 18.39 3.79 -11.53
N THR A 79 18.98 4.29 -10.46
CA THR A 79 20.01 3.59 -9.68
C THR A 79 19.43 3.10 -8.37
N ILE A 80 19.54 1.81 -8.09
CA ILE A 80 19.04 1.15 -6.89
C ILE A 80 20.22 0.63 -6.08
N LEU A 81 20.36 1.08 -4.84
CA LEU A 81 21.30 0.54 -3.87
C LEU A 81 20.66 -0.61 -3.10
N VAL A 82 21.28 -1.78 -3.12
CA VAL A 82 20.91 -2.94 -2.31
C VAL A 82 21.96 -3.08 -1.19
N ALA A 83 21.60 -2.66 0.01
CA ALA A 83 22.54 -2.55 1.14
C ALA A 83 22.68 -3.85 1.95
N GLU A 84 21.80 -4.81 1.76
CA GLU A 84 21.85 -6.13 2.40
C GLU A 84 21.57 -7.25 1.38
N LYS A 85 22.06 -8.46 1.68
CA LYS A 85 21.92 -9.61 0.78
C LYS A 85 20.45 -9.92 0.48
N LEU A 86 20.10 -9.94 -0.80
CA LEU A 86 18.77 -10.22 -1.34
C LEU A 86 18.81 -11.51 -2.19
N GLY A 87 17.67 -12.22 -2.32
CA GLY A 87 17.54 -13.38 -3.18
C GLY A 87 17.80 -13.04 -4.66
N GLU A 88 18.38 -13.98 -5.40
CA GLU A 88 18.82 -13.74 -6.78
C GLU A 88 17.63 -13.50 -7.74
N ALA A 89 16.48 -14.08 -7.48
CA ALA A 89 15.27 -13.85 -8.29
C ALA A 89 14.85 -12.36 -8.25
N GLY A 90 14.86 -11.73 -7.07
CA GLY A 90 14.58 -10.30 -6.95
C GLY A 90 15.67 -9.43 -7.57
N LEU A 91 16.95 -9.80 -7.41
CA LEU A 91 18.06 -9.07 -8.05
C LEU A 91 17.99 -9.11 -9.58
N ALA A 92 17.57 -10.23 -10.16
CA ALA A 92 17.38 -10.35 -11.61
C ALA A 92 16.33 -9.35 -12.13
N LEU A 93 15.17 -9.26 -11.46
CA LEU A 93 14.12 -8.29 -11.78
C LEU A 93 14.61 -6.84 -11.69
N LEU A 94 15.35 -6.52 -10.63
CA LEU A 94 15.90 -5.17 -10.45
C LEU A 94 16.91 -4.81 -11.55
N ARG A 95 17.81 -5.74 -11.94
CA ARG A 95 18.83 -5.52 -12.98
C ARG A 95 18.23 -5.37 -14.38
N GLU A 96 17.10 -5.98 -14.64
CA GLU A 96 16.37 -5.79 -15.89
C GLU A 96 15.86 -4.34 -16.02
N PHE A 97 15.39 -3.74 -14.92
CA PHE A 97 14.78 -2.42 -14.87
C PHE A 97 15.79 -1.28 -14.65
N ALA A 98 16.78 -1.46 -13.77
CA ALA A 98 17.61 -0.40 -13.19
C ALA A 98 19.10 -0.75 -13.19
N ASN A 99 19.93 0.25 -12.85
CA ASN A 99 21.31 0.03 -12.45
C ASN A 99 21.32 -0.38 -10.98
N VAL A 100 21.86 -1.57 -10.67
CA VAL A 100 21.83 -2.12 -9.31
C VAL A 100 23.23 -2.12 -8.72
N ASP A 101 23.43 -1.38 -7.62
CA ASP A 101 24.64 -1.41 -6.79
C ASP A 101 24.37 -2.32 -5.57
N CYS A 102 25.02 -3.47 -5.54
CA CYS A 102 24.98 -4.39 -4.39
C CYS A 102 26.17 -4.12 -3.47
N SER A 103 25.99 -3.28 -2.46
CA SER A 103 27.03 -2.92 -1.49
C SER A 103 26.56 -3.28 -0.09
N TYR A 104 27.12 -4.35 0.44
CA TYR A 104 26.71 -4.93 1.73
C TYR A 104 27.58 -4.45 2.88
N ASN A 105 27.03 -4.46 4.11
CA ASN A 105 27.71 -4.10 5.35
C ASN A 105 28.34 -2.70 5.34
N LEU A 106 27.62 -1.74 4.74
CA LEU A 106 28.05 -0.35 4.70
C LEU A 106 28.04 0.26 6.11
N SER A 107 29.06 1.08 6.42
CA SER A 107 28.99 1.97 7.56
C SER A 107 27.92 3.03 7.35
N PRO A 108 27.40 3.69 8.41
CA PRO A 108 26.46 4.81 8.25
C PRO A 108 26.99 5.92 7.33
N GLU A 109 28.27 6.22 7.41
CA GLU A 109 28.95 7.23 6.60
C GLU A 109 29.02 6.83 5.11
N ASP A 110 29.37 5.55 4.84
CA ASP A 110 29.42 5.02 3.47
C ASP A 110 28.03 4.99 2.86
N LEU A 111 27.00 4.60 3.64
CA LEU A 111 25.60 4.62 3.20
C LEU A 111 25.18 6.05 2.81
N CYS A 112 25.44 7.05 3.66
CA CYS A 112 25.13 8.45 3.37
C CYS A 112 25.87 8.98 2.14
N SER A 113 27.11 8.54 1.90
CA SER A 113 27.89 8.93 0.72
C SER A 113 27.28 8.37 -0.56
N LYS A 114 26.90 7.10 -0.58
CA LYS A 114 26.34 6.41 -1.75
C LYS A 114 24.92 6.84 -2.07
N ILE A 115 24.08 7.09 -1.06
CA ILE A 115 22.67 7.35 -1.25
C ILE A 115 22.37 8.60 -2.07
N SER A 116 23.28 9.58 -2.06
CA SER A 116 23.17 10.80 -2.87
C SER A 116 23.13 10.55 -4.39
N LEU A 117 23.51 9.35 -4.82
CA LEU A 117 23.55 8.94 -6.23
C LEU A 117 22.42 7.95 -6.58
N CYS A 118 21.56 7.58 -5.62
CA CYS A 118 20.59 6.51 -5.77
C CYS A 118 19.15 7.04 -5.78
N ASP A 119 18.32 6.44 -6.63
CA ASP A 119 16.89 6.74 -6.72
C ASP A 119 16.06 5.84 -5.79
N ALA A 120 16.59 4.65 -5.44
CA ALA A 120 15.98 3.76 -4.46
C ALA A 120 17.03 3.06 -3.59
N LEU A 121 16.62 2.65 -2.39
CA LEU A 121 17.39 1.89 -1.42
C LEU A 121 16.61 0.64 -1.01
N ILE A 122 17.25 -0.53 -1.04
CA ILE A 122 16.68 -1.77 -0.51
C ILE A 122 17.49 -2.23 0.68
N VAL A 123 16.81 -2.45 1.81
CA VAL A 123 17.38 -2.92 3.08
C VAL A 123 16.60 -4.12 3.62
N ARG A 124 17.19 -4.83 4.56
CA ARG A 124 16.50 -5.80 5.43
C ARG A 124 16.44 -5.25 6.86
N SER A 125 16.76 -6.05 7.87
CA SER A 125 16.67 -5.64 9.27
C SER A 125 17.98 -5.06 9.84
N GLY A 126 19.12 -5.33 9.22
CA GLY A 126 20.43 -4.96 9.73
C GLY A 126 20.81 -3.50 9.48
N THR A 127 20.36 -2.91 8.37
CA THR A 127 20.70 -1.53 8.00
C THR A 127 19.64 -0.58 8.54
N LYS A 128 20.07 0.41 9.34
CA LYS A 128 19.19 1.49 9.82
C LYS A 128 19.14 2.62 8.79
N VAL A 129 17.94 3.02 8.41
CA VAL A 129 17.67 4.15 7.50
C VAL A 129 17.15 5.31 8.35
N THR A 130 18.10 6.11 8.84
CA THR A 130 17.85 7.23 9.75
C THR A 130 17.60 8.53 8.98
N ARG A 131 17.27 9.62 9.69
CA ARG A 131 17.09 10.96 9.11
C ARG A 131 18.30 11.40 8.29
N GLU A 132 19.50 11.12 8.77
CA GLU A 132 20.75 11.51 8.09
C GLU A 132 20.85 10.89 6.68
N VAL A 133 20.34 9.68 6.48
CA VAL A 133 20.30 9.03 5.16
C VAL A 133 19.37 9.78 4.20
N PHE A 134 18.18 10.20 4.67
CA PHE A 134 17.25 10.97 3.85
C PHE A 134 17.83 12.35 3.52
N ASP A 135 18.43 13.04 4.49
CA ASP A 135 19.05 14.34 4.30
C ASP A 135 20.23 14.26 3.31
N ALA A 136 21.06 13.21 3.41
CA ALA A 136 22.18 12.97 2.51
C ALA A 136 21.73 12.70 1.06
N SER A 137 20.54 12.18 0.86
CA SER A 137 19.98 11.92 -0.47
C SER A 137 19.64 13.19 -1.25
N LYS A 138 19.49 14.33 -0.56
CA LYS A 138 19.12 15.65 -1.14
C LYS A 138 17.86 15.58 -2.02
N GLY A 139 16.90 14.74 -1.64
CA GLY A 139 15.64 14.54 -2.36
C GLY A 139 15.74 13.64 -3.59
N ARG A 140 16.89 13.02 -3.87
CA ARG A 140 17.03 12.07 -4.96
C ARG A 140 16.42 10.70 -4.63
N LEU A 141 16.51 10.26 -3.38
CA LEU A 141 15.93 9.01 -2.92
C LEU A 141 14.39 9.07 -2.94
N LYS A 142 13.78 8.35 -3.87
CA LYS A 142 12.32 8.33 -4.08
C LYS A 142 11.65 7.20 -3.32
N VAL A 143 12.35 6.05 -3.18
CA VAL A 143 11.78 4.83 -2.62
C VAL A 143 12.77 4.14 -1.68
N VAL A 144 12.30 3.75 -0.51
CA VAL A 144 12.99 2.80 0.37
C VAL A 144 12.19 1.50 0.41
N GLY A 145 12.79 0.41 -0.05
CA GLY A 145 12.23 -0.93 0.02
C GLY A 145 12.79 -1.70 1.23
N ARG A 146 11.92 -2.07 2.18
CA ARG A 146 12.31 -2.95 3.29
C ARG A 146 11.92 -4.40 2.96
N ALA A 147 12.89 -5.24 2.65
CA ALA A 147 12.69 -6.65 2.33
C ALA A 147 12.27 -7.47 3.57
N GLY A 148 10.98 -7.44 3.86
CA GLY A 148 10.27 -8.11 4.97
C GLY A 148 9.13 -7.26 5.53
N VAL A 149 8.43 -7.75 6.56
CA VAL A 149 7.20 -7.12 7.10
C VAL A 149 7.48 -5.88 7.95
N GLY A 150 8.39 -6.01 8.91
CA GLY A 150 8.67 -4.93 9.89
C GLY A 150 9.44 -3.79 9.24
N ILE A 151 9.23 -2.59 9.74
CA ILE A 151 9.82 -1.35 9.24
C ILE A 151 10.54 -0.58 10.33
N ASP A 152 10.81 -1.24 11.45
CA ASP A 152 11.31 -0.63 12.68
C ASP A 152 12.71 0.01 12.51
N ASN A 153 13.43 -0.36 11.48
CA ASN A 153 14.75 0.17 11.12
C ASN A 153 14.71 1.33 10.12
N VAL A 154 13.51 1.85 9.75
CA VAL A 154 13.34 2.99 8.84
C VAL A 154 12.66 4.13 9.59
N ASP A 155 13.25 5.33 9.60
CA ASP A 155 12.62 6.55 10.11
C ASP A 155 11.51 7.02 9.16
N LEU A 156 10.27 6.58 9.44
CA LEU A 156 9.09 6.90 8.63
C LEU A 156 8.76 8.40 8.62
N HIS A 157 9.07 9.11 9.72
CA HIS A 157 8.80 10.54 9.78
C HIS A 157 9.72 11.29 8.82
N ALA A 158 11.02 11.00 8.87
CA ALA A 158 12.00 11.59 7.96
C ALA A 158 11.73 11.20 6.50
N ALA A 159 11.35 9.93 6.23
CA ALA A 159 10.96 9.47 4.91
C ALA A 159 9.76 10.28 4.36
N THR A 160 8.72 10.45 5.19
CA THR A 160 7.52 11.21 4.80
C THR A 160 7.84 12.68 4.56
N GLU A 161 8.61 13.30 5.42
CA GLU A 161 9.03 14.70 5.28
C GLU A 161 9.81 14.94 3.97
N SER A 162 10.71 14.03 3.62
CA SER A 162 11.48 14.09 2.37
C SER A 162 10.69 13.66 1.13
N GLY A 163 9.44 13.22 1.28
CA GLY A 163 8.63 12.71 0.18
C GLY A 163 9.12 11.36 -0.36
N CYS A 164 9.90 10.60 0.43
CA CYS A 164 10.38 9.29 0.06
C CYS A 164 9.34 8.22 0.43
N LEU A 165 8.91 7.43 -0.54
CA LEU A 165 7.98 6.33 -0.32
C LEU A 165 8.68 5.16 0.36
N VAL A 166 8.09 4.61 1.40
CA VAL A 166 8.55 3.39 2.05
C VAL A 166 7.61 2.24 1.69
N VAL A 167 8.17 1.19 1.09
CA VAL A 167 7.43 -0.05 0.75
C VAL A 167 8.04 -1.23 1.49
N ASN A 168 7.23 -2.22 1.81
CA ASN A 168 7.68 -3.44 2.46
C ASN A 168 7.21 -4.70 1.72
N ALA A 169 7.60 -5.89 2.20
CA ALA A 169 7.15 -7.19 1.70
C ALA A 169 6.37 -7.92 2.79
N PRO A 170 5.01 -7.73 2.86
CA PRO A 170 4.22 -8.18 3.99
C PRO A 170 3.65 -9.60 3.85
N THR A 171 3.92 -10.33 2.76
CA THR A 171 3.23 -11.61 2.49
C THR A 171 4.15 -12.82 2.42
N ALA A 172 5.26 -12.72 1.74
CA ALA A 172 6.11 -13.85 1.39
C ALA A 172 6.71 -14.61 2.59
N ASN A 173 6.89 -13.98 3.75
CA ASN A 173 7.43 -14.61 4.95
C ASN A 173 6.38 -15.09 5.96
N THR A 174 5.08 -14.94 5.67
CA THR A 174 3.98 -15.28 6.60
C THR A 174 4.03 -16.73 7.04
N VAL A 175 4.18 -17.64 6.09
CA VAL A 175 4.22 -19.09 6.35
C VAL A 175 5.48 -19.46 7.15
N ALA A 176 6.64 -18.96 6.75
CA ALA A 176 7.91 -19.23 7.43
C ALA A 176 7.89 -18.79 8.90
N ALA A 177 7.38 -17.58 9.18
CA ALA A 177 7.26 -17.07 10.56
C ALA A 177 6.28 -17.93 11.39
N ALA A 178 5.16 -18.37 10.80
CA ALA A 178 4.21 -19.23 11.47
C ALA A 178 4.81 -20.61 11.77
N GLU A 179 5.54 -21.20 10.84
CA GLU A 179 6.23 -22.48 11.02
C GLU A 179 7.32 -22.40 12.07
N HIS A 180 8.08 -21.31 12.07
CA HIS A 180 9.10 -21.07 13.11
C HIS A 180 8.47 -20.96 14.50
N GLY A 181 7.35 -20.24 14.65
CA GLY A 181 6.58 -20.16 15.89
C GLY A 181 6.11 -21.54 16.38
N ILE A 182 5.61 -22.39 15.49
CA ILE A 182 5.20 -23.76 15.81
C ILE A 182 6.42 -24.63 16.17
N ALA A 183 7.53 -24.49 15.46
CA ALA A 183 8.76 -25.21 15.76
C ALA A 183 9.30 -24.86 17.16
N LEU A 184 9.31 -23.58 17.52
CA LEU A 184 9.71 -23.12 18.85
C LEU A 184 8.73 -23.60 19.94
N LEU A 185 7.42 -23.54 19.68
CA LEU A 185 6.39 -24.08 20.59
C LEU A 185 6.63 -25.56 20.88
N ALA A 186 6.82 -26.37 19.85
CA ALA A 186 7.05 -27.80 19.98
C ALA A 186 8.41 -28.12 20.63
N SER A 187 9.46 -27.38 20.24
CA SER A 187 10.80 -27.51 20.82
C SER A 187 10.82 -27.22 22.31
N MET A 188 10.18 -26.11 22.72
CA MET A 188 10.06 -25.71 24.12
C MET A 188 9.24 -26.72 24.92
N ALA A 189 8.06 -27.13 24.42
CA ALA A 189 7.18 -28.10 25.10
C ALA A 189 7.89 -29.44 25.38
N ARG A 190 8.88 -29.80 24.58
CA ARG A 190 9.63 -31.06 24.68
C ARG A 190 11.08 -30.88 25.11
N ASN A 191 11.52 -29.69 25.52
CA ASN A 191 12.89 -29.37 25.98
C ASN A 191 13.97 -29.77 24.96
N ILE A 192 13.70 -29.67 23.64
CA ILE A 192 14.58 -30.23 22.60
C ILE A 192 15.93 -29.52 22.60
N ALA A 193 15.97 -28.18 22.68
CA ALA A 193 17.20 -27.41 22.64
C ALA A 193 18.11 -27.73 23.84
N GLN A 194 17.56 -27.82 25.04
CA GLN A 194 18.30 -28.14 26.28
C GLN A 194 18.77 -29.61 26.28
N ALA A 195 17.95 -30.52 25.77
CA ALA A 195 18.31 -31.95 25.67
C ALA A 195 19.44 -32.15 24.65
N ASP A 196 19.38 -31.49 23.49
CA ASP A 196 20.44 -31.54 22.47
C ASP A 196 21.76 -31.00 23.02
N ALA A 197 21.73 -29.84 23.66
CA ALA A 197 22.91 -29.26 24.30
C ALA A 197 23.53 -30.19 25.38
N SER A 198 22.69 -30.84 26.20
CA SER A 198 23.13 -31.82 27.19
C SER A 198 23.82 -33.02 26.57
N MET A 199 23.23 -33.57 25.49
CA MET A 199 23.78 -34.71 24.76
C MET A 199 25.13 -34.36 24.14
N LYS A 200 25.26 -33.20 23.50
CA LYS A 200 26.53 -32.70 22.92
C LYS A 200 27.60 -32.45 23.98
N ALA A 201 27.19 -32.10 25.20
CA ALA A 201 28.07 -31.99 26.35
C ALA A 201 28.40 -33.35 27.03
N GLY A 202 28.02 -34.47 26.42
CA GLY A 202 28.28 -35.83 26.93
C GLY A 202 27.42 -36.25 28.13
N LYS A 203 26.30 -35.55 28.41
CA LYS A 203 25.46 -35.81 29.58
C LYS A 203 24.14 -36.48 29.17
N TRP A 204 23.93 -37.72 29.63
CA TRP A 204 22.69 -38.47 29.45
C TRP A 204 21.72 -38.22 30.60
N GLN A 205 20.81 -37.21 30.47
CA GLN A 205 19.97 -36.74 31.57
C GLN A 205 18.47 -36.91 31.24
N ARG A 206 18.03 -38.12 30.84
CA ARG A 206 16.67 -38.41 30.34
C ARG A 206 15.56 -37.84 31.24
N ASN A 207 15.65 -37.99 32.53
CA ASN A 207 14.60 -37.57 33.47
C ASN A 207 14.53 -36.05 33.67
N LYS A 208 15.62 -35.30 33.35
CA LYS A 208 15.61 -33.84 33.46
C LYS A 208 14.72 -33.17 32.39
N TYR A 209 14.58 -33.81 31.23
CA TYR A 209 13.93 -33.22 30.05
C TYR A 209 12.53 -33.78 29.76
N VAL A 210 11.80 -34.19 30.81
CA VAL A 210 10.40 -34.59 30.68
C VAL A 210 9.58 -33.35 30.31
N GLY A 211 8.95 -33.37 29.14
CA GLY A 211 8.15 -32.25 28.61
C GLY A 211 6.65 -32.43 28.85
N VAL A 212 5.86 -31.62 28.15
CA VAL A 212 4.39 -31.63 28.17
C VAL A 212 3.83 -31.98 26.79
N SER A 213 2.65 -32.61 26.77
CA SER A 213 1.89 -32.83 25.53
C SER A 213 1.20 -31.54 25.10
N LEU A 214 1.08 -31.33 23.79
CA LEU A 214 0.30 -30.23 23.20
C LEU A 214 -1.19 -30.56 23.09
N VAL A 215 -1.54 -31.85 22.95
CA VAL A 215 -2.92 -32.29 22.78
C VAL A 215 -3.78 -31.87 23.97
N GLY A 216 -4.90 -31.21 23.69
CA GLY A 216 -5.85 -30.73 24.70
C GLY A 216 -5.39 -29.49 25.49
N LYS A 217 -4.21 -28.93 25.18
CA LYS A 217 -3.75 -27.67 25.77
C LYS A 217 -4.34 -26.47 25.04
N THR A 218 -4.57 -25.39 25.77
CA THR A 218 -5.06 -24.14 25.21
C THR A 218 -3.90 -23.25 24.76
N LEU A 219 -3.92 -22.85 23.49
CA LEU A 219 -3.04 -21.82 22.91
C LEU A 219 -3.81 -20.52 22.72
N ALA A 220 -3.36 -19.44 23.37
CA ALA A 220 -3.79 -18.09 23.03
C ALA A 220 -2.89 -17.49 21.95
N VAL A 221 -3.47 -17.11 20.83
CA VAL A 221 -2.81 -16.40 19.73
C VAL A 221 -3.06 -14.92 19.91
N MET A 222 -2.02 -14.16 20.28
CA MET A 222 -2.08 -12.72 20.50
C MET A 222 -1.71 -11.98 19.22
N GLY A 223 -2.71 -11.39 18.55
CA GLY A 223 -2.60 -10.88 17.18
C GLY A 223 -3.07 -11.92 16.16
N PHE A 224 -4.24 -11.70 15.54
CA PHE A 224 -4.89 -12.63 14.61
C PHE A 224 -4.82 -12.13 13.15
N GLY A 225 -3.66 -11.57 12.80
CA GLY A 225 -3.30 -11.19 11.43
C GLY A 225 -2.92 -12.39 10.56
N LYS A 226 -2.12 -12.14 9.50
CA LYS A 226 -1.66 -13.20 8.55
C LYS A 226 -0.90 -14.32 9.27
N VAL A 227 0.11 -13.98 10.08
CA VAL A 227 0.94 -14.97 10.80
C VAL A 227 0.13 -15.69 11.88
N GLY A 228 -0.59 -14.95 12.73
CA GLY A 228 -1.37 -15.55 13.82
C GLY A 228 -2.44 -16.53 13.33
N SER A 229 -3.10 -16.24 12.21
CA SER A 229 -4.08 -17.17 11.60
C SER A 229 -3.41 -18.47 11.14
N GLU A 230 -2.21 -18.38 10.55
CA GLU A 230 -1.44 -19.54 10.10
C GLU A 230 -0.91 -20.39 11.26
N VAL A 231 -0.50 -19.74 12.37
CA VAL A 231 -0.15 -20.45 13.63
C VAL A 231 -1.36 -21.16 14.21
N ALA A 232 -2.50 -20.48 14.29
CA ALA A 232 -3.74 -21.04 14.80
C ALA A 232 -4.17 -22.30 14.04
N ARG A 233 -4.13 -22.24 12.70
CA ARG A 233 -4.46 -23.37 11.83
C ARG A 233 -3.56 -24.59 12.07
N ARG A 234 -2.25 -24.36 12.22
CA ARG A 234 -1.26 -25.44 12.47
C ARG A 234 -1.39 -26.00 13.89
N ALA A 235 -1.61 -25.15 14.88
CA ALA A 235 -1.77 -25.56 16.29
C ALA A 235 -3.02 -26.44 16.48
N LYS A 236 -4.13 -26.13 15.79
CA LYS A 236 -5.31 -27.00 15.74
C LYS A 236 -4.99 -28.38 15.17
N GLY A 237 -4.16 -28.44 14.11
CA GLY A 237 -3.67 -29.69 13.54
C GLY A 237 -2.83 -30.52 14.53
N LEU A 238 -2.21 -29.88 15.52
CA LEU A 238 -1.48 -30.52 16.63
C LEU A 238 -2.40 -30.95 17.79
N GLY A 239 -3.72 -30.80 17.66
CA GLY A 239 -4.70 -31.17 18.68
C GLY A 239 -4.81 -30.17 19.85
N MET A 240 -4.37 -28.94 19.67
CA MET A 240 -4.55 -27.86 20.66
C MET A 240 -5.94 -27.23 20.56
N HIS A 241 -6.45 -26.75 21.68
CA HIS A 241 -7.54 -25.80 21.70
C HIS A 241 -6.98 -24.40 21.46
N VAL A 242 -7.52 -23.67 20.47
CA VAL A 242 -6.96 -22.36 20.06
C VAL A 242 -8.00 -21.28 20.28
N ILE A 243 -7.62 -20.26 21.05
CA ILE A 243 -8.33 -18.99 21.22
C ILE A 243 -7.43 -17.86 20.69
N ALA A 244 -8.02 -16.72 20.36
CA ALA A 244 -7.23 -15.59 19.88
C ALA A 244 -7.72 -14.27 20.49
N HIS A 245 -6.78 -13.33 20.63
CA HIS A 245 -7.07 -11.94 20.97
C HIS A 245 -6.50 -11.02 19.92
N ASP A 246 -7.37 -10.24 19.28
CA ASP A 246 -6.99 -9.15 18.37
C ASP A 246 -8.18 -8.18 18.26
N PRO A 247 -8.04 -6.92 18.71
CA PRO A 247 -9.15 -5.96 18.68
C PRO A 247 -9.56 -5.52 17.26
N TYR A 248 -8.73 -5.84 16.25
CA TYR A 248 -8.95 -5.43 14.86
C TYR A 248 -9.25 -6.60 13.92
N ALA A 249 -9.25 -7.84 14.43
CA ALA A 249 -9.48 -9.01 13.58
C ALA A 249 -10.96 -9.13 13.19
N PRO A 250 -11.28 -9.33 11.90
CA PRO A 250 -12.63 -9.64 11.48
C PRO A 250 -13.11 -10.96 12.09
N ALA A 251 -14.28 -10.94 12.75
CA ALA A 251 -14.84 -12.13 13.39
C ALA A 251 -15.05 -13.30 12.41
N ASP A 252 -15.35 -13.00 11.14
CA ASP A 252 -15.53 -14.02 10.10
C ASP A 252 -14.26 -14.79 9.79
N ARG A 253 -13.10 -14.13 9.84
CA ARG A 253 -11.80 -14.79 9.65
C ARG A 253 -11.54 -15.82 10.76
N ALA A 254 -11.83 -15.46 12.00
CA ALA A 254 -11.66 -16.37 13.13
C ALA A 254 -12.64 -17.54 13.04
N ARG A 255 -13.91 -17.28 12.72
CA ARG A 255 -14.94 -18.30 12.51
C ARG A 255 -14.59 -19.29 11.39
N ALA A 256 -14.05 -18.80 10.28
CA ALA A 256 -13.67 -19.65 9.15
C ALA A 256 -12.60 -20.69 9.51
N ILE A 257 -11.74 -20.38 10.50
CA ILE A 257 -10.71 -21.32 11.01
C ILE A 257 -11.23 -22.08 12.25
N GLY A 258 -12.41 -21.71 12.77
CA GLY A 258 -12.98 -22.28 13.99
C GLY A 258 -12.18 -21.87 15.24
N VAL A 259 -11.76 -20.61 15.33
CA VAL A 259 -11.06 -19.99 16.47
C VAL A 259 -12.00 -18.99 17.10
N GLU A 260 -12.05 -18.99 18.43
CA GLU A 260 -12.81 -18.03 19.22
C GLU A 260 -11.98 -16.79 19.51
N LEU A 261 -12.57 -15.59 19.26
CA LEU A 261 -11.97 -14.32 19.65
C LEU A 261 -12.42 -13.99 21.08
N VAL A 262 -11.45 -13.78 21.95
CA VAL A 262 -11.68 -13.51 23.37
C VAL A 262 -11.02 -12.20 23.81
N SER A 263 -11.36 -11.72 25.00
CA SER A 263 -10.70 -10.55 25.60
C SER A 263 -9.23 -10.84 25.93
N PHE A 264 -8.42 -9.78 26.12
CA PHE A 264 -7.01 -9.94 26.52
C PHE A 264 -6.89 -10.70 27.84
N ASP A 265 -7.65 -10.29 28.86
CA ASP A 265 -7.58 -10.90 30.20
C ASP A 265 -8.02 -12.37 30.17
N GLU A 266 -9.03 -12.72 29.40
CA GLU A 266 -9.48 -14.09 29.22
C GLU A 266 -8.41 -14.94 28.51
N ALA A 267 -7.81 -14.41 27.43
CA ALA A 267 -6.76 -15.10 26.69
C ALA A 267 -5.58 -15.46 27.62
N ILE A 268 -5.07 -14.50 28.40
CA ILE A 268 -3.90 -14.73 29.23
C ILE A 268 -4.16 -15.59 30.47
N SER A 269 -5.39 -15.51 31.04
CA SER A 269 -5.74 -16.25 32.26
C SER A 269 -6.09 -17.72 32.01
N THR A 270 -6.51 -18.08 30.78
CA THR A 270 -6.95 -19.44 30.45
C THR A 270 -5.90 -20.26 29.72
N ALA A 271 -4.97 -19.61 29.01
CA ALA A 271 -4.02 -20.27 28.14
C ALA A 271 -2.94 -21.07 28.88
N ASP A 272 -2.62 -22.27 28.37
CA ASP A 272 -1.43 -23.03 28.74
C ASP A 272 -0.20 -22.53 27.98
N PHE A 273 -0.41 -22.01 26.76
CA PHE A 273 0.59 -21.43 25.87
C PHE A 273 0.09 -20.11 25.31
N ILE A 274 0.95 -19.11 25.21
CA ILE A 274 0.65 -17.81 24.62
C ILE A 274 1.68 -17.57 23.51
N SER A 275 1.18 -17.31 22.28
CA SER A 275 2.04 -17.02 21.12
C SER A 275 1.75 -15.63 20.58
N LEU A 276 2.82 -14.81 20.48
CA LEU A 276 2.73 -13.39 20.13
C LEU A 276 2.95 -13.19 18.63
N HIS A 277 2.00 -12.48 17.98
CA HIS A 277 2.01 -12.20 16.53
C HIS A 277 1.52 -10.78 16.22
N MET A 278 1.67 -9.86 17.17
CA MET A 278 1.27 -8.46 17.05
C MET A 278 2.46 -7.57 16.71
N PRO A 279 2.27 -6.42 16.02
CA PRO A 279 3.32 -5.43 15.83
C PRO A 279 3.65 -4.73 17.14
N MET A 280 4.85 -4.13 17.22
CA MET A 280 5.18 -3.23 18.30
C MET A 280 4.63 -1.83 17.98
N THR A 281 3.78 -1.33 18.86
CA THR A 281 3.15 -0.01 18.81
C THR A 281 3.20 0.63 20.18
N THR A 282 2.76 1.87 20.31
CA THR A 282 2.63 2.52 21.63
C THR A 282 1.70 1.78 22.58
N THR A 283 0.71 1.04 22.05
CA THR A 283 -0.27 0.27 22.85
C THR A 283 0.17 -1.16 23.14
N THR A 284 1.08 -1.73 22.34
CA THR A 284 1.58 -3.10 22.51
C THR A 284 2.97 -3.17 23.13
N ALA A 285 3.68 -2.04 23.23
CA ALA A 285 4.96 -1.93 23.89
C ALA A 285 4.84 -2.34 25.36
N LYS A 286 5.66 -3.32 25.78
CA LYS A 286 5.65 -3.89 27.13
C LYS A 286 4.25 -4.36 27.60
N LEU A 287 3.43 -4.84 26.68
CA LEU A 287 2.09 -5.34 26.98
C LEU A 287 2.17 -6.53 27.98
N PHE A 288 3.20 -7.37 27.87
CA PHE A 288 3.50 -8.45 28.81
C PHE A 288 4.51 -7.95 29.84
N ASN A 289 4.01 -7.29 30.86
CA ASN A 289 4.72 -6.74 32.02
C ASN A 289 4.32 -7.50 33.31
N ASP A 290 4.79 -7.04 34.47
CA ASP A 290 4.46 -7.67 35.77
C ASP A 290 2.96 -7.76 36.03
N GLU A 291 2.15 -6.77 35.60
CA GLU A 291 0.69 -6.78 35.78
C GLU A 291 0.03 -7.88 34.93
N ALA A 292 0.48 -8.03 33.68
CA ALA A 292 0.01 -9.10 32.82
C ALA A 292 0.43 -10.48 33.37
N PHE A 293 1.70 -10.63 33.79
CA PHE A 293 2.17 -11.87 34.39
C PHE A 293 1.50 -12.23 35.71
N ALA A 294 0.97 -11.26 36.46
CA ALA A 294 0.14 -11.54 37.64
C ALA A 294 -1.21 -12.18 37.32
N LYS A 295 -1.71 -12.02 36.10
CA LYS A 295 -3.01 -12.54 35.63
C LYS A 295 -2.92 -13.85 34.85
N VAL A 296 -1.74 -14.23 34.38
CA VAL A 296 -1.59 -15.43 33.56
C VAL A 296 -1.83 -16.71 34.38
N LYS A 297 -2.22 -17.77 33.68
CA LYS A 297 -2.29 -19.10 34.27
C LYS A 297 -0.92 -19.54 34.77
N LYS A 298 -0.80 -19.95 36.03
CA LYS A 298 0.48 -20.42 36.59
C LYS A 298 1.05 -21.57 35.77
N GLY A 299 2.32 -21.44 35.40
CA GLY A 299 3.02 -22.41 34.58
C GLY A 299 2.76 -22.24 33.08
N VAL A 300 2.23 -21.10 32.66
CA VAL A 300 2.06 -20.73 31.24
C VAL A 300 3.41 -20.74 30.51
N ARG A 301 3.36 -20.93 29.19
CA ARG A 301 4.53 -20.89 28.31
C ARG A 301 4.34 -19.80 27.27
N ILE A 302 5.40 -19.01 27.06
CA ILE A 302 5.39 -17.83 26.17
C ILE A 302 6.21 -18.11 24.91
N ILE A 303 5.65 -17.81 23.73
CA ILE A 303 6.34 -17.85 22.44
C ILE A 303 6.32 -16.44 21.85
N ASN A 304 7.48 -15.90 21.51
CA ASN A 304 7.58 -14.62 20.82
C ASN A 304 8.43 -14.74 19.55
N VAL A 305 7.74 -14.71 18.41
CA VAL A 305 8.32 -14.63 17.07
C VAL A 305 7.88 -13.34 16.36
N ALA A 306 7.36 -12.37 17.12
CA ALA A 306 6.82 -11.12 16.59
C ALA A 306 7.83 -9.97 16.75
N ARG A 307 7.89 -9.35 17.93
CA ARG A 307 8.80 -8.25 18.28
C ARG A 307 9.23 -8.34 19.75
N GLY A 308 10.50 -8.07 20.03
CA GLY A 308 11.07 -8.14 21.38
C GLY A 308 10.41 -7.19 22.36
N GLY A 309 10.23 -5.94 22.03
CA GLY A 309 9.67 -4.91 22.89
C GLY A 309 8.19 -5.07 23.29
N VAL A 310 7.47 -6.07 22.77
CA VAL A 310 6.11 -6.43 23.22
C VAL A 310 6.14 -7.04 24.63
N VAL A 311 7.22 -7.72 24.98
CA VAL A 311 7.46 -8.31 26.30
C VAL A 311 8.44 -7.45 27.08
N ASP A 312 8.14 -7.14 28.32
CA ASP A 312 9.13 -6.61 29.26
C ASP A 312 10.04 -7.76 29.68
N GLU A 313 11.30 -7.74 29.18
CA GLU A 313 12.26 -8.84 29.37
C GLU A 313 12.62 -9.05 30.83
N ASP A 314 12.73 -7.97 31.63
CA ASP A 314 13.03 -8.07 33.05
C ASP A 314 11.82 -8.66 33.83
N ALA A 315 10.60 -8.29 33.47
CA ALA A 315 9.39 -8.88 34.04
C ALA A 315 9.27 -10.37 33.68
N LEU A 316 9.63 -10.74 32.46
CA LEU A 316 9.64 -12.15 32.05
C LEU A 316 10.66 -12.97 32.83
N VAL A 317 11.86 -12.43 33.07
CA VAL A 317 12.88 -13.10 33.91
C VAL A 317 12.31 -13.34 35.31
N ARG A 318 11.72 -12.33 35.96
CA ARG A 318 11.06 -12.49 37.28
C ARG A 318 9.98 -13.55 37.28
N ALA A 319 9.16 -13.58 36.21
CA ALA A 319 8.06 -14.56 36.09
C ALA A 319 8.58 -15.98 35.83
N LEU A 320 9.73 -16.15 35.19
CA LEU A 320 10.42 -17.43 35.03
C LEU A 320 11.02 -17.91 36.35
N ASP A 321 11.72 -17.02 37.06
CA ASP A 321 12.38 -17.31 38.36
C ASP A 321 11.38 -17.78 39.43
N ASN A 322 10.17 -17.16 39.48
CA ASN A 322 9.14 -17.50 40.46
C ASN A 322 8.18 -18.63 39.99
N GLY A 323 8.39 -19.13 38.77
CA GLY A 323 7.58 -20.23 38.18
C GLY A 323 6.14 -19.84 37.76
N THR A 324 5.83 -18.57 37.66
CA THR A 324 4.58 -18.08 37.04
C THR A 324 4.58 -18.42 35.57
N VAL A 325 5.70 -18.15 34.88
CA VAL A 325 6.00 -18.63 33.52
C VAL A 325 6.88 -19.85 33.64
N ALA A 326 6.47 -20.98 33.10
CA ALA A 326 7.26 -22.20 33.15
C ALA A 326 8.43 -22.18 32.19
N GLN A 327 8.21 -21.66 30.98
CA GLN A 327 9.20 -21.62 29.90
C GLN A 327 8.89 -20.48 28.93
N ALA A 328 9.92 -20.00 28.24
CA ALA A 328 9.76 -19.10 27.11
C ALA A 328 10.55 -19.57 25.89
N ALA A 329 10.04 -19.28 24.69
CA ALA A 329 10.73 -19.49 23.42
C ALA A 329 10.73 -18.18 22.62
N LEU A 330 11.91 -17.63 22.37
CA LEU A 330 12.08 -16.28 21.86
C LEU A 330 12.95 -16.27 20.61
N ASP A 331 12.43 -15.69 19.55
CA ASP A 331 13.17 -15.43 18.31
C ASP A 331 13.60 -13.96 18.20
N VAL A 332 13.02 -13.09 19.03
CA VAL A 332 13.18 -11.63 18.96
C VAL A 332 13.45 -11.03 20.33
N PHE A 333 14.22 -9.93 20.36
CA PHE A 333 14.68 -9.26 21.58
C PHE A 333 14.52 -7.75 21.47
N THR A 334 14.45 -7.06 22.61
CA THR A 334 14.37 -5.59 22.67
C THR A 334 15.62 -4.94 22.04
N VAL A 335 16.78 -5.57 22.22
CA VAL A 335 18.03 -5.19 21.55
C VAL A 335 18.56 -6.39 20.79
N GLU A 336 18.78 -6.22 19.49
CA GLU A 336 19.31 -7.27 18.60
C GLU A 336 20.64 -6.83 17.98
N PRO A 337 21.74 -7.59 18.15
CA PRO A 337 21.85 -8.81 18.97
C PRO A 337 21.76 -8.51 20.47
N PRO A 338 21.21 -9.44 21.29
CA PRO A 338 21.12 -9.28 22.73
C PRO A 338 22.51 -9.27 23.37
N PRO A 339 22.68 -8.57 24.52
CA PRO A 339 23.93 -8.59 25.27
C PRO A 339 24.38 -10.01 25.64
N LYS A 340 25.68 -10.27 25.64
CA LYS A 340 26.25 -11.60 25.94
C LYS A 340 25.92 -12.10 27.35
N ASP A 341 25.69 -11.18 28.28
CA ASP A 341 25.36 -11.42 29.69
C ASP A 341 23.85 -11.30 29.96
N SER A 342 23.01 -11.33 28.91
CA SER A 342 21.55 -11.28 29.05
C SER A 342 21.06 -12.41 29.93
N LYS A 343 20.43 -12.06 31.07
CA LYS A 343 19.83 -13.02 32.01
C LYS A 343 18.75 -13.85 31.35
N LEU A 344 17.99 -13.23 30.43
CA LEU A 344 16.90 -13.88 29.70
C LEU A 344 17.45 -14.95 28.73
N VAL A 345 18.47 -14.60 27.92
CA VAL A 345 19.08 -15.53 26.96
C VAL A 345 19.79 -16.70 27.66
N MET A 346 20.38 -16.44 28.81
CA MET A 346 21.13 -17.46 29.61
C MET A 346 20.22 -18.28 30.52
N HIS A 347 18.92 -17.96 30.62
CA HIS A 347 18.01 -18.64 31.53
C HIS A 347 17.72 -20.07 31.06
N GLU A 348 17.83 -21.08 31.97
CA GLU A 348 17.70 -22.51 31.62
C GLU A 348 16.34 -22.91 31.01
N ASN A 349 15.27 -22.20 31.37
CA ASN A 349 13.90 -22.42 30.87
C ASN A 349 13.57 -21.59 29.62
N VAL A 350 14.59 -20.98 28.98
CA VAL A 350 14.41 -20.20 27.76
C VAL A 350 15.06 -20.90 26.57
N THR A 351 14.34 -20.98 25.47
CA THR A 351 14.84 -21.42 24.17
C THR A 351 14.94 -20.19 23.27
N VAL A 352 16.09 -19.96 22.65
CA VAL A 352 16.34 -18.75 21.85
C VAL A 352 16.80 -19.08 20.44
N THR A 353 16.42 -18.22 19.49
CA THR A 353 16.90 -18.24 18.10
C THR A 353 17.22 -16.81 17.65
N PRO A 354 18.20 -16.60 16.75
CA PRO A 354 18.69 -15.28 16.36
C PRO A 354 17.84 -14.66 15.23
N HIS A 355 16.55 -14.40 15.48
CA HIS A 355 15.60 -13.76 14.58
C HIS A 355 15.48 -14.51 13.23
N LEU A 356 15.09 -15.77 13.28
CA LEU A 356 14.99 -16.68 12.14
C LEU A 356 13.59 -16.81 11.54
N GLY A 357 12.59 -16.07 12.03
CA GLY A 357 11.21 -16.21 11.61
C GLY A 357 10.97 -16.13 10.11
N ALA A 358 11.78 -15.35 9.36
CA ALA A 358 11.72 -15.24 7.90
C ALA A 358 12.86 -15.96 7.18
N SER A 359 13.64 -16.80 7.88
CA SER A 359 14.91 -17.34 7.37
C SER A 359 14.74 -18.74 6.75
N THR A 360 13.84 -18.88 5.79
CA THR A 360 13.79 -20.03 4.87
C THR A 360 14.21 -19.59 3.47
N VAL A 361 14.65 -20.55 2.64
CA VAL A 361 15.04 -20.28 1.25
C VAL A 361 13.87 -19.67 0.49
N GLU A 362 12.69 -20.29 0.61
CA GLU A 362 11.46 -19.87 -0.08
C GLU A 362 11.00 -18.47 0.36
N ALA A 363 11.06 -18.19 1.66
CA ALA A 363 10.67 -16.86 2.17
C ALA A 363 11.66 -15.79 1.73
N GLN A 364 12.97 -16.07 1.71
CA GLN A 364 13.98 -15.10 1.28
C GLN A 364 13.86 -14.80 -0.22
N GLU A 365 13.63 -15.79 -1.05
CA GLU A 365 13.39 -15.59 -2.49
C GLU A 365 12.05 -14.88 -2.74
N GLY A 366 10.97 -15.31 -2.07
CA GLY A 366 9.66 -14.67 -2.19
C GLY A 366 9.67 -13.19 -1.76
N VAL A 367 10.31 -12.87 -0.63
CA VAL A 367 10.49 -11.48 -0.16
C VAL A 367 11.33 -10.67 -1.15
N ALA A 368 12.36 -11.28 -1.78
CA ALA A 368 13.18 -10.59 -2.77
C ALA A 368 12.40 -10.20 -4.02
N VAL A 369 11.53 -11.09 -4.51
CA VAL A 369 10.64 -10.80 -5.63
C VAL A 369 9.61 -9.73 -5.25
N GLU A 370 8.90 -9.91 -4.12
CA GLU A 370 7.86 -8.99 -3.65
C GLU A 370 8.39 -7.57 -3.48
N ILE A 371 9.59 -7.38 -2.89
CA ILE A 371 10.17 -6.06 -2.70
C ILE A 371 10.70 -5.46 -3.99
N ALA A 372 11.25 -6.28 -4.90
CA ALA A 372 11.72 -5.81 -6.21
C ALA A 372 10.56 -5.26 -7.03
N GLU A 373 9.44 -5.99 -7.10
CA GLU A 373 8.23 -5.55 -7.80
C GLU A 373 7.66 -4.27 -7.19
N ALA A 374 7.60 -4.16 -5.85
CA ALA A 374 7.11 -2.97 -5.17
C ALA A 374 7.98 -1.74 -5.44
N VAL A 375 9.32 -1.89 -5.42
CA VAL A 375 10.27 -0.79 -5.70
C VAL A 375 10.22 -0.38 -7.18
N ILE A 376 10.14 -1.34 -8.10
CA ILE A 376 10.02 -1.07 -9.55
C ILE A 376 8.73 -0.33 -9.85
N GLY A 377 7.58 -0.80 -9.32
CA GLY A 377 6.28 -0.15 -9.48
C GLY A 377 6.31 1.28 -8.95
N ALA A 378 6.85 1.48 -7.73
CA ALA A 378 6.99 2.80 -7.14
C ALA A 378 7.86 3.76 -7.97
N LEU A 379 8.98 3.28 -8.54
CA LEU A 379 9.84 4.08 -9.42
C LEU A 379 9.19 4.41 -10.77
N LYS A 380 8.26 3.58 -11.25
CA LYS A 380 7.41 3.87 -12.41
C LYS A 380 6.28 4.86 -12.11
N GLY A 381 6.07 5.19 -10.83
CA GLY A 381 4.96 6.04 -10.38
C GLY A 381 3.65 5.26 -10.21
N GLU A 382 3.70 3.94 -10.21
CA GLU A 382 2.56 3.09 -9.89
C GLU A 382 2.26 3.18 -8.39
N LEU A 383 0.96 3.15 -8.05
CA LEU A 383 0.52 3.20 -6.66
C LEU A 383 0.82 1.85 -5.99
N ALA A 384 1.75 1.83 -5.05
CA ALA A 384 2.19 0.60 -4.40
C ALA A 384 1.21 0.16 -3.32
N ALA A 385 0.58 -0.99 -3.48
CA ALA A 385 -0.30 -1.60 -2.47
C ALA A 385 0.44 -1.95 -1.16
N THR A 386 1.76 -1.97 -1.18
CA THR A 386 2.64 -2.24 -0.03
C THR A 386 3.26 -0.97 0.57
N ALA A 387 2.76 0.21 0.19
CA ALA A 387 3.20 1.49 0.74
C ALA A 387 2.91 1.58 2.24
N VAL A 388 3.90 2.03 3.03
CA VAL A 388 3.78 2.13 4.49
C VAL A 388 3.44 3.55 4.93
N ASN A 389 3.99 4.56 4.27
CA ASN A 389 3.84 5.97 4.61
C ASN A 389 3.05 6.77 3.57
N ALA A 390 2.27 6.10 2.73
CA ALA A 390 1.30 6.70 1.82
C ALA A 390 -0.08 6.05 2.05
N PRO A 391 -1.18 6.67 1.59
CA PRO A 391 -2.50 6.06 1.69
C PRO A 391 -2.50 4.67 1.02
N MET A 392 -2.67 3.62 1.83
CA MET A 392 -2.81 2.25 1.31
C MET A 392 -4.25 2.01 0.91
N VAL A 393 -4.45 1.63 -0.33
CA VAL A 393 -5.74 1.20 -0.89
C VAL A 393 -5.52 -0.18 -1.53
N PRO A 394 -6.41 -1.16 -1.32
CA PRO A 394 -6.31 -2.45 -2.00
C PRO A 394 -6.17 -2.30 -3.51
N ALA A 395 -5.42 -3.20 -4.16
CA ALA A 395 -5.10 -3.08 -5.59
C ALA A 395 -6.35 -3.01 -6.48
N GLU A 396 -7.40 -3.74 -6.11
CA GLU A 396 -8.69 -3.74 -6.81
C GLU A 396 -9.34 -2.35 -6.74
N VAL A 397 -9.43 -1.77 -5.53
CA VAL A 397 -10.00 -0.43 -5.29
C VAL A 397 -9.14 0.65 -5.95
N LEU A 398 -7.83 0.46 -5.95
CA LEU A 398 -6.89 1.38 -6.58
C LEU A 398 -7.07 1.44 -8.11
N SER A 399 -7.23 0.30 -8.75
CA SER A 399 -7.50 0.18 -10.18
C SER A 399 -8.82 0.90 -10.56
N GLU A 400 -9.83 0.79 -9.71
CA GLU A 400 -11.12 1.44 -9.89
C GLU A 400 -11.05 2.96 -9.66
N LEU A 401 -10.26 3.41 -8.68
CA LEU A 401 -10.09 4.83 -8.37
C LEU A 401 -9.07 5.56 -9.25
N ALA A 402 -8.29 4.87 -10.08
CA ALA A 402 -7.21 5.48 -10.86
C ALA A 402 -7.63 6.73 -11.68
N PRO A 403 -8.76 6.77 -12.40
CA PRO A 403 -9.22 7.98 -13.10
C PRO A 403 -9.56 9.13 -12.14
N TYR A 404 -10.10 8.80 -10.96
CA TYR A 404 -10.47 9.78 -9.94
C TYR A 404 -9.24 10.37 -9.22
N VAL A 405 -8.15 9.61 -9.12
CA VAL A 405 -6.86 10.09 -8.61
C VAL A 405 -6.31 11.21 -9.51
N ILE A 406 -6.39 11.03 -10.83
CA ILE A 406 -6.00 12.06 -11.81
C ILE A 406 -6.93 13.27 -11.73
N LEU A 407 -8.24 13.04 -11.65
CA LEU A 407 -9.23 14.11 -11.48
C LEU A 407 -8.96 14.93 -10.21
N ALA A 408 -8.71 14.26 -9.09
CA ALA A 408 -8.44 14.89 -7.81
C ALA A 408 -7.24 15.83 -7.85
N GLU A 409 -6.11 15.40 -8.44
CA GLU A 409 -4.93 16.24 -8.63
C GLU A 409 -5.22 17.46 -9.49
N LYS A 410 -5.88 17.24 -10.63
CA LYS A 410 -6.21 18.33 -11.58
C LYS A 410 -7.18 19.34 -10.99
N LEU A 411 -8.20 18.92 -10.23
CA LEU A 411 -9.10 19.84 -9.53
C LEU A 411 -8.37 20.69 -8.48
N GLY A 412 -7.47 20.08 -7.70
CA GLY A 412 -6.65 20.83 -6.76
C GLY A 412 -5.77 21.87 -7.45
N ARG A 413 -5.10 21.49 -8.55
CA ARG A 413 -4.24 22.35 -9.35
C ARG A 413 -5.03 23.48 -10.04
N LEU A 414 -6.24 23.20 -10.50
CA LEU A 414 -7.14 24.18 -11.08
C LEU A 414 -7.60 25.18 -10.01
N ALA A 415 -8.10 24.70 -8.89
CA ALA A 415 -8.64 25.55 -7.83
C ALA A 415 -7.60 26.56 -7.31
N VAL A 416 -6.36 26.14 -7.05
CA VAL A 416 -5.31 27.04 -6.55
C VAL A 416 -4.91 28.12 -7.55
N GLN A 417 -4.95 27.82 -8.85
CA GLN A 417 -4.63 28.79 -9.90
C GLN A 417 -5.69 29.88 -10.03
N LEU A 418 -6.90 29.67 -9.53
CA LEU A 418 -7.97 30.69 -9.48
C LEU A 418 -7.79 31.68 -8.33
N VAL A 419 -6.92 31.41 -7.34
CA VAL A 419 -6.67 32.31 -6.20
C VAL A 419 -5.93 33.56 -6.63
N ALA A 420 -6.41 34.74 -6.21
CA ALA A 420 -5.76 36.02 -6.45
C ALA A 420 -4.54 36.22 -5.54
N GLY A 421 -3.52 36.90 -6.07
CA GLY A 421 -2.22 37.26 -5.52
C GLY A 421 -1.95 37.10 -4.03
N GLY A 422 -1.42 35.95 -3.61
CA GLY A 422 -0.70 35.78 -2.34
C GLY A 422 -1.54 35.68 -1.07
N SER A 423 -2.88 35.71 -1.14
CA SER A 423 -3.72 35.38 0.00
C SER A 423 -3.53 33.92 0.37
N GLY A 424 -2.90 33.66 1.52
CA GLY A 424 -2.61 32.32 1.98
C GLY A 424 -3.90 31.51 2.12
N ILE A 425 -4.01 30.42 1.37
CA ILE A 425 -5.12 29.47 1.50
C ILE A 425 -5.05 28.87 2.91
N LYS A 426 -6.13 28.98 3.67
CA LYS A 426 -6.21 28.43 5.03
C LYS A 426 -7.15 27.25 5.16
N GLY A 427 -8.17 27.18 4.29
CA GLY A 427 -9.18 26.14 4.33
C GLY A 427 -9.47 25.55 2.96
N VAL A 428 -9.57 24.24 2.92
CA VAL A 428 -10.03 23.45 1.77
C VAL A 428 -11.14 22.55 2.27
N LYS A 429 -12.29 22.60 1.60
CA LYS A 429 -13.39 21.66 1.80
C LYS A 429 -13.50 20.81 0.55
N VAL A 430 -13.47 19.50 0.72
CA VAL A 430 -13.67 18.53 -0.37
C VAL A 430 -14.99 17.84 -0.15
N VAL A 431 -15.82 17.78 -1.19
CA VAL A 431 -17.10 17.08 -1.15
C VAL A 431 -17.06 15.94 -2.16
N TYR A 432 -17.27 14.72 -1.69
CA TYR A 432 -17.39 13.52 -2.52
C TYR A 432 -18.85 13.12 -2.62
N THR A 433 -19.36 13.01 -3.83
CA THR A 433 -20.73 12.55 -4.10
C THR A 433 -20.68 11.12 -4.62
N SER A 434 -21.37 10.19 -3.96
CA SER A 434 -21.34 8.76 -4.30
C SER A 434 -22.67 8.08 -3.93
N ALA A 435 -23.05 7.05 -4.69
CA ALA A 435 -24.12 6.13 -4.34
C ALA A 435 -23.62 4.93 -3.51
N ARG A 436 -22.30 4.81 -3.26
CA ARG A 436 -21.72 3.77 -2.40
C ARG A 436 -21.78 4.17 -0.94
N ASP A 437 -21.88 3.17 -0.06
CA ASP A 437 -21.79 3.38 1.36
C ASP A 437 -20.47 4.10 1.71
N PRO A 438 -20.48 5.11 2.58
CA PRO A 438 -19.27 5.81 3.01
C PRO A 438 -18.16 4.91 3.55
N ASP A 439 -18.50 3.77 4.17
CA ASP A 439 -17.54 2.83 4.71
C ASP A 439 -16.84 1.98 3.61
N ASP A 440 -17.46 1.87 2.42
CA ASP A 440 -16.90 1.14 1.28
C ASP A 440 -16.02 2.00 0.37
N LEU A 441 -15.91 3.31 0.63
CA LEU A 441 -15.16 4.27 -0.18
C LEU A 441 -13.99 4.88 0.59
N ASP A 442 -12.78 4.43 0.31
CA ASP A 442 -11.56 5.02 0.87
C ASP A 442 -11.11 6.25 0.06
N THR A 443 -11.38 7.45 0.61
CA THR A 443 -11.06 8.73 -0.03
C THR A 443 -9.66 9.28 0.31
N ARG A 444 -8.86 8.59 1.14
CA ARG A 444 -7.56 9.11 1.61
C ARG A 444 -6.60 9.43 0.48
N ILE A 445 -6.56 8.62 -0.58
CA ILE A 445 -5.70 8.86 -1.74
C ILE A 445 -6.18 10.08 -2.55
N LEU A 446 -7.49 10.25 -2.71
CA LEU A 446 -8.07 11.39 -3.42
C LEU A 446 -7.76 12.69 -2.69
N ARG A 447 -7.90 12.70 -1.36
CA ARG A 447 -7.50 13.85 -0.52
C ARG A 447 -6.02 14.18 -0.70
N ALA A 448 -5.14 13.19 -0.65
CA ALA A 448 -3.70 13.41 -0.83
C ALA A 448 -3.39 14.00 -2.21
N MET A 449 -4.08 13.57 -3.26
CA MET A 449 -3.88 14.08 -4.62
C MET A 449 -4.44 15.49 -4.81
N ILE A 450 -5.62 15.81 -4.24
CA ILE A 450 -6.13 17.19 -4.21
C ILE A 450 -5.14 18.10 -3.50
N THR A 451 -4.64 17.64 -2.34
CA THR A 451 -3.65 18.37 -1.53
C THR A 451 -2.37 18.64 -2.32
N LYS A 452 -1.84 17.62 -2.99
CA LYS A 452 -0.69 17.74 -3.91
C LYS A 452 -0.98 18.79 -4.98
N GLY A 453 -2.12 18.68 -5.68
CA GLY A 453 -2.52 19.61 -6.72
C GLY A 453 -2.60 21.08 -6.25
N ILE A 454 -3.06 21.29 -5.01
CA ILE A 454 -3.12 22.64 -4.42
C ILE A 454 -1.74 23.16 -4.06
N ILE A 455 -0.87 22.34 -3.45
CA ILE A 455 0.39 22.81 -2.86
C ILE A 455 1.51 22.91 -3.89
N GLU A 456 1.60 21.98 -4.83
CA GLU A 456 2.70 21.89 -5.79
C GLU A 456 2.89 23.20 -6.59
N PRO A 457 1.83 23.88 -7.13
CA PRO A 457 2.00 25.12 -7.88
C PRO A 457 2.47 26.33 -7.04
N ILE A 458 2.30 26.27 -5.73
CA ILE A 458 2.61 27.37 -4.80
C ILE A 458 3.80 27.05 -3.86
N SER A 459 4.51 25.95 -4.13
CA SER A 459 5.61 25.45 -3.31
C SER A 459 6.88 25.29 -4.12
N ASN A 460 8.02 25.62 -3.52
CA ASN A 460 9.33 25.28 -4.05
C ASN A 460 9.81 23.89 -3.56
N VAL A 461 9.02 23.21 -2.75
CA VAL A 461 9.31 21.87 -2.23
C VAL A 461 8.64 20.85 -3.14
N PHE A 462 9.35 19.79 -3.45
CA PHE A 462 8.77 18.66 -4.16
C PHE A 462 7.65 18.03 -3.34
N VAL A 463 6.43 18.05 -3.86
CA VAL A 463 5.24 17.52 -3.20
C VAL A 463 4.73 16.32 -3.96
N ASN A 464 4.48 15.23 -3.25
CA ASN A 464 3.93 14.00 -3.81
C ASN A 464 2.86 13.41 -2.86
N ILE A 465 2.32 12.25 -3.18
CA ILE A 465 1.28 11.58 -2.37
C ILE A 465 1.75 11.25 -0.95
N VAL A 466 3.07 11.13 -0.73
CA VAL A 466 3.66 10.77 0.56
C VAL A 466 3.67 11.95 1.50
N ASN A 467 4.13 13.12 1.03
CA ASN A 467 4.33 14.30 1.86
C ASN A 467 3.26 15.39 1.71
N ALA A 468 2.25 15.20 0.87
CA ALA A 468 1.21 16.21 0.62
C ALA A 468 0.50 16.65 1.91
N ASP A 469 -0.05 15.71 2.67
CA ASP A 469 -0.74 15.98 3.94
C ASP A 469 0.20 16.59 4.99
N TYR A 470 1.44 16.10 5.07
CA TYR A 470 2.47 16.65 5.95
C TYR A 470 2.79 18.12 5.59
N THR A 471 3.02 18.39 4.30
CA THR A 471 3.33 19.74 3.81
C THR A 471 2.16 20.68 4.01
N ALA A 472 0.91 20.23 3.80
CA ALA A 472 -0.30 20.99 4.08
C ALA A 472 -0.37 21.40 5.56
N LYS A 473 -0.16 20.44 6.44
CA LYS A 473 -0.17 20.67 7.90
C LYS A 473 0.91 21.66 8.34
N GLN A 474 2.12 21.55 7.81
CA GLN A 474 3.22 22.49 8.08
C GLN A 474 2.88 23.93 7.63
N ARG A 475 2.11 24.07 6.56
CA ARG A 475 1.64 25.38 6.05
C ARG A 475 0.37 25.89 6.73
N GLY A 476 -0.16 25.16 7.71
CA GLY A 476 -1.39 25.52 8.41
C GLY A 476 -2.66 25.39 7.56
N LEU A 477 -2.61 24.65 6.45
CA LEU A 477 -3.74 24.38 5.58
C LEU A 477 -4.65 23.32 6.24
N ARG A 478 -5.92 23.69 6.46
CA ARG A 478 -6.94 22.79 7.01
C ARG A 478 -7.75 22.18 5.87
N ILE A 479 -7.79 20.87 5.82
CA ILE A 479 -8.56 20.12 4.82
C ILE A 479 -9.68 19.40 5.54
N SER A 480 -10.92 19.66 5.13
CA SER A 480 -12.14 18.99 5.60
C SER A 480 -12.77 18.21 4.47
N GLU A 481 -13.33 17.06 4.79
CA GLU A 481 -14.01 16.18 3.84
C GLU A 481 -15.49 16.05 4.23
N GLU A 482 -16.36 16.07 3.23
CA GLU A 482 -17.79 15.81 3.33
C GLU A 482 -18.17 14.76 2.30
N ARG A 483 -19.11 13.89 2.65
CA ARG A 483 -19.64 12.86 1.75
C ARG A 483 -21.11 13.04 1.59
N ILE A 484 -21.57 13.11 0.33
CA ILE A 484 -22.98 13.18 -0.05
C ILE A 484 -23.35 11.83 -0.63
N TYR A 485 -24.33 11.20 0.01
CA TYR A 485 -24.89 9.93 -0.45
C TYR A 485 -26.01 10.19 -1.47
N LEU A 486 -25.95 9.46 -2.60
CA LEU A 486 -27.00 9.46 -3.63
C LEU A 486 -27.81 8.17 -3.50
N ASP A 487 -29.14 8.31 -3.45
CA ASP A 487 -30.06 7.18 -3.54
C ASP A 487 -30.21 6.72 -5.00
N SER A 488 -29.13 6.15 -5.54
CA SER A 488 -29.05 5.66 -6.92
C SER A 488 -28.25 4.37 -6.98
N SER A 489 -28.24 3.68 -8.13
CA SER A 489 -27.44 2.46 -8.31
C SER A 489 -25.91 2.79 -8.24
N PRO A 490 -25.11 2.05 -7.48
CA PRO A 490 -23.68 2.30 -7.30
C PRO A 490 -22.85 1.77 -8.49
N GLU A 491 -23.16 2.23 -9.71
CA GLU A 491 -22.46 1.79 -10.94
C GLU A 491 -21.02 2.28 -11.03
N VAL A 492 -20.73 3.43 -10.39
CA VAL A 492 -19.40 4.04 -10.35
C VAL A 492 -18.96 4.32 -8.92
N PRO A 493 -17.64 4.36 -8.63
CA PRO A 493 -17.14 4.65 -7.29
C PRO A 493 -17.57 6.02 -6.76
N LEU A 494 -17.51 7.03 -7.62
CA LEU A 494 -17.83 8.41 -7.33
C LEU A 494 -18.59 9.04 -8.50
N ASP A 495 -19.65 9.77 -8.18
CA ASP A 495 -20.38 10.58 -9.15
C ASP A 495 -19.66 11.91 -9.42
N SER A 496 -19.20 12.60 -8.37
CA SER A 496 -18.41 13.82 -8.51
C SER A 496 -17.47 14.08 -7.34
N ILE A 497 -16.47 14.94 -7.59
CA ILE A 497 -15.58 15.53 -6.60
C ILE A 497 -15.70 17.04 -6.70
N GLN A 498 -16.03 17.72 -5.59
CA GLN A 498 -15.98 19.18 -5.49
C GLN A 498 -14.85 19.61 -4.58
N VAL A 499 -14.15 20.69 -4.98
CA VAL A 499 -13.09 21.33 -4.19
C VAL A 499 -13.50 22.78 -3.95
N HIS A 500 -13.59 23.17 -2.68
CA HIS A 500 -13.87 24.53 -2.25
C HIS A 500 -12.65 25.11 -1.55
N LEU A 501 -12.20 26.30 -1.98
CA LEU A 501 -11.18 27.08 -1.28
C LEU A 501 -11.87 28.22 -0.54
N THR A 502 -11.79 28.18 0.79
CA THR A 502 -12.49 29.12 1.68
C THR A 502 -11.60 30.28 2.08
N HIS A 503 -12.21 31.45 2.28
CA HIS A 503 -11.52 32.67 2.73
C HIS A 503 -10.39 33.15 1.81
N VAL A 504 -10.59 33.05 0.50
CA VAL A 504 -9.65 33.47 -0.53
C VAL A 504 -10.29 34.42 -1.53
N GLU A 505 -9.50 35.33 -2.09
CA GLU A 505 -9.92 36.15 -3.23
C GLU A 505 -9.67 35.40 -4.53
N SER A 506 -10.55 35.56 -5.51
CA SER A 506 -10.42 34.91 -6.81
C SER A 506 -9.93 35.87 -7.89
N LYS A 507 -9.02 35.40 -8.76
CA LYS A 507 -8.65 36.07 -10.02
C LYS A 507 -9.78 36.02 -11.06
N PHE A 508 -10.72 35.11 -10.85
CA PHE A 508 -11.84 34.84 -11.73
C PHE A 508 -13.10 34.82 -10.87
N ALA A 509 -13.78 35.98 -10.78
CA ALA A 509 -14.92 36.15 -9.86
C ALA A 509 -16.04 35.14 -10.13
N SER A 510 -16.16 34.67 -11.39
CA SER A 510 -17.12 33.64 -11.77
C SER A 510 -16.86 32.25 -11.17
N ALA A 511 -15.68 32.03 -10.56
CA ALA A 511 -15.38 30.80 -9.82
C ALA A 511 -15.90 30.81 -8.37
N LEU A 512 -16.42 31.97 -7.91
CA LEU A 512 -17.01 32.09 -6.59
C LEU A 512 -18.42 31.51 -6.56
N SER A 513 -18.70 30.72 -5.55
CA SER A 513 -20.04 30.26 -5.22
C SER A 513 -20.85 31.36 -4.53
N ASP A 514 -22.13 31.12 -4.26
CA ASP A 514 -22.99 32.04 -3.50
C ASP A 514 -22.47 32.28 -2.07
N THR A 515 -21.66 31.38 -1.53
CA THR A 515 -20.99 31.52 -0.22
C THR A 515 -19.70 32.34 -0.29
N GLY A 516 -19.24 32.72 -1.48
CA GLY A 516 -17.99 33.46 -1.69
C GLY A 516 -16.73 32.60 -1.72
N ASP A 517 -16.87 31.28 -1.75
CA ASP A 517 -15.74 30.34 -1.85
C ASP A 517 -15.45 30.01 -3.34
N ILE A 518 -14.17 29.86 -3.69
CA ILE A 518 -13.81 29.30 -5.00
C ILE A 518 -14.28 27.84 -5.03
N THR A 519 -15.16 27.53 -5.99
CA THR A 519 -15.76 26.20 -6.12
C THR A 519 -15.51 25.64 -7.51
N VAL A 520 -14.98 24.42 -7.57
CA VAL A 520 -14.82 23.65 -8.80
C VAL A 520 -15.30 22.21 -8.58
N GLU A 521 -15.98 21.65 -9.56
CA GLU A 521 -16.43 20.24 -9.54
C GLU A 521 -15.95 19.53 -10.79
N GLY A 522 -15.64 18.26 -10.64
CA GLY A 522 -15.33 17.39 -11.76
C GLY A 522 -15.91 16.00 -11.59
N ARG A 523 -16.00 15.31 -12.73
CA ARG A 523 -16.47 13.93 -12.85
C ARG A 523 -15.54 13.14 -13.76
N VAL A 524 -15.58 11.83 -13.63
CA VAL A 524 -14.95 10.93 -14.60
C VAL A 524 -16.01 10.53 -15.63
N LYS A 525 -15.73 10.76 -16.90
CA LYS A 525 -16.57 10.36 -18.03
C LYS A 525 -15.73 9.52 -18.98
N ASP A 526 -16.20 8.34 -19.31
CA ASP A 526 -15.51 7.40 -20.21
C ASP A 526 -14.02 7.15 -19.81
N GLY A 527 -13.73 7.18 -18.50
CA GLY A 527 -12.39 7.02 -17.96
C GLY A 527 -11.52 8.29 -17.95
N TYR A 528 -12.03 9.43 -18.41
CA TYR A 528 -11.29 10.69 -18.47
C TYR A 528 -11.83 11.73 -17.47
N PRO A 529 -10.94 12.56 -16.87
CA PRO A 529 -11.33 13.62 -15.95
C PRO A 529 -11.99 14.79 -16.69
N HIS A 530 -13.19 15.21 -16.27
CA HIS A 530 -13.92 16.35 -16.79
C HIS A 530 -14.20 17.39 -15.71
N LEU A 531 -14.11 18.67 -16.06
CA LEU A 531 -14.60 19.78 -15.26
C LEU A 531 -16.10 19.93 -15.54
N THR A 532 -16.93 19.95 -14.51
CA THR A 532 -18.40 20.01 -14.65
C THR A 532 -19.02 21.26 -14.04
N LEU A 533 -18.29 21.92 -13.11
CA LEU A 533 -18.75 23.15 -12.48
C LEU A 533 -17.59 24.10 -12.19
N VAL A 534 -17.81 25.39 -12.40
CA VAL A 534 -16.94 26.49 -11.96
C VAL A 534 -17.83 27.57 -11.32
N GLY A 535 -17.71 27.78 -10.01
CA GLY A 535 -18.62 28.63 -9.25
C GLY A 535 -20.06 28.15 -9.35
N SER A 536 -20.94 28.94 -9.98
CA SER A 536 -22.34 28.59 -10.25
C SER A 536 -22.60 28.15 -11.69
N PHE A 537 -21.56 28.07 -12.54
CA PHE A 537 -21.69 27.74 -13.96
C PHE A 537 -21.41 26.26 -14.23
N SER A 538 -22.42 25.58 -14.78
CA SER A 538 -22.26 24.24 -15.29
C SER A 538 -21.51 24.27 -16.62
N VAL A 539 -20.45 23.50 -16.74
CA VAL A 539 -19.62 23.32 -17.95
C VAL A 539 -19.40 21.82 -18.19
N ASP A 540 -18.83 21.48 -19.32
CA ASP A 540 -18.39 20.10 -19.59
C ASP A 540 -17.13 20.16 -20.44
N VAL A 541 -15.97 20.04 -19.80
CA VAL A 541 -14.66 20.19 -20.42
C VAL A 541 -13.74 19.07 -19.97
N SER A 542 -13.11 18.36 -20.90
CA SER A 542 -12.02 17.46 -20.57
C SER A 542 -10.88 18.24 -19.91
N LEU A 543 -10.42 17.77 -18.78
CA LEU A 543 -9.28 18.37 -18.05
C LEU A 543 -7.98 17.86 -18.66
N GLU A 544 -7.62 18.40 -19.84
CA GLU A 544 -6.35 18.16 -20.50
C GLU A 544 -5.24 19.06 -19.93
N GLN A 545 -4.24 19.40 -20.73
CA GLN A 545 -3.05 20.11 -20.25
C GLN A 545 -3.29 21.61 -20.05
N TYR A 546 -4.05 22.24 -20.95
CA TYR A 546 -4.27 23.68 -20.95
C TYR A 546 -5.76 24.01 -21.10
N VAL A 547 -6.25 24.88 -20.22
CA VAL A 547 -7.65 25.32 -20.23
C VAL A 547 -7.72 26.85 -20.12
N ILE A 548 -8.53 27.48 -20.95
CA ILE A 548 -8.88 28.89 -20.87
C ILE A 548 -10.33 29.00 -20.40
N LEU A 549 -10.57 29.74 -19.34
CA LEU A 549 -11.92 30.12 -18.90
C LEU A 549 -12.16 31.59 -19.24
N CYS A 550 -13.25 31.87 -19.94
CA CYS A 550 -13.66 33.22 -20.31
C CYS A 550 -15.10 33.49 -19.85
N ARG A 551 -15.32 34.57 -19.09
CA ARG A 551 -16.67 35.06 -18.81
C ARG A 551 -17.08 36.08 -19.87
N ASN A 552 -18.33 35.95 -20.35
CA ASN A 552 -18.90 36.84 -21.34
C ASN A 552 -20.41 36.92 -21.18
N VAL A 553 -21.04 37.96 -21.77
CA VAL A 553 -22.49 37.94 -22.02
C VAL A 553 -22.76 37.02 -23.19
N ASP A 554 -23.74 36.13 -23.06
CA ASP A 554 -24.14 35.19 -24.14
C ASP A 554 -24.69 35.94 -25.35
N LYS A 555 -23.82 36.26 -26.32
CA LYS A 555 -24.14 36.96 -27.55
C LYS A 555 -23.57 36.22 -28.77
N PRO A 556 -24.32 36.22 -29.93
CA PRO A 556 -23.77 35.70 -31.17
C PRO A 556 -22.44 36.35 -31.54
N GLY A 557 -21.50 35.54 -32.02
CA GLY A 557 -20.17 35.99 -32.48
C GLY A 557 -19.06 35.94 -31.45
N ASN A 558 -19.34 35.83 -30.14
CA ASN A 558 -18.31 35.81 -29.09
C ASN A 558 -17.39 34.57 -29.19
N ILE A 559 -17.97 33.38 -29.41
CA ILE A 559 -17.23 32.13 -29.65
C ILE A 559 -16.29 32.29 -30.86
N GLY A 560 -16.82 32.80 -32.00
CA GLY A 560 -16.05 32.97 -33.22
C GLY A 560 -14.92 33.99 -33.08
N ARG A 561 -15.07 35.01 -32.22
CA ARG A 561 -14.02 35.99 -31.93
C ARG A 561 -12.84 35.36 -31.20
N VAL A 562 -13.11 34.60 -30.10
CA VAL A 562 -12.07 33.92 -29.35
C VAL A 562 -11.40 32.84 -30.21
N GLY A 563 -12.19 32.04 -30.94
CA GLY A 563 -11.64 31.03 -31.85
C GLY A 563 -10.75 31.61 -32.95
N ARG A 564 -11.10 32.83 -33.48
CA ARG A 564 -10.25 33.52 -34.45
C ARG A 564 -8.92 33.96 -33.84
N ILE A 565 -8.91 34.52 -32.63
CA ILE A 565 -7.68 34.96 -31.94
C ILE A 565 -6.73 33.77 -31.76
N LEU A 566 -7.26 32.61 -31.32
CA LEU A 566 -6.46 31.42 -31.13
C LEU A 566 -5.94 30.87 -32.48
N GLY A 567 -6.81 30.79 -33.51
CA GLY A 567 -6.44 30.29 -34.82
C GLY A 567 -5.42 31.16 -35.55
N GLU A 568 -5.49 32.49 -35.44
CA GLU A 568 -4.50 33.43 -36.02
C GLU A 568 -3.10 33.24 -35.42
N GLN A 569 -3.02 32.66 -34.23
CA GLN A 569 -1.76 32.35 -33.53
C GLN A 569 -1.40 30.86 -33.62
N ASN A 570 -2.07 30.11 -34.49
CA ASN A 570 -1.86 28.69 -34.70
C ASN A 570 -2.01 27.84 -33.43
N VAL A 571 -2.91 28.25 -32.51
CA VAL A 571 -3.28 27.49 -31.31
C VAL A 571 -4.53 26.68 -31.64
N ASN A 572 -4.39 25.35 -31.60
CA ASN A 572 -5.50 24.45 -31.86
C ASN A 572 -6.42 24.33 -30.64
N ILE A 573 -7.72 24.31 -30.87
CA ILE A 573 -8.75 24.11 -29.84
C ILE A 573 -9.10 22.62 -29.84
N SER A 574 -8.74 21.93 -28.77
CA SER A 574 -9.06 20.51 -28.58
C SER A 574 -10.53 20.33 -28.16
N PHE A 575 -11.04 21.29 -27.41
CA PHE A 575 -12.38 21.18 -26.82
C PHE A 575 -12.97 22.56 -26.48
N MET A 576 -14.29 22.70 -26.54
CA MET A 576 -14.98 23.92 -26.10
C MET A 576 -16.36 23.62 -25.52
N SER A 577 -16.64 24.19 -24.35
CA SER A 577 -17.94 24.14 -23.70
C SER A 577 -18.41 25.56 -23.32
N VAL A 578 -19.71 25.81 -23.39
CA VAL A 578 -20.32 27.07 -22.96
C VAL A 578 -21.39 26.78 -21.92
N GLY A 579 -21.09 27.11 -20.69
CA GLY A 579 -22.03 27.11 -19.58
C GLY A 579 -22.72 28.49 -19.48
N ARG A 580 -24.03 28.54 -19.39
CA ARG A 580 -24.79 29.79 -19.28
C ARG A 580 -25.85 29.70 -18.19
N ILE A 581 -26.06 30.79 -17.46
CA ILE A 581 -27.13 30.88 -16.47
C ILE A 581 -28.50 30.90 -17.18
N ALA A 582 -28.61 31.69 -18.23
CA ALA A 582 -29.81 31.77 -19.09
C ALA A 582 -29.43 32.37 -20.44
N PRO A 583 -30.28 32.20 -21.50
CA PRO A 583 -30.04 32.82 -22.79
C PRO A 583 -29.87 34.34 -22.68
N ARG A 584 -28.82 34.86 -23.34
CA ARG A 584 -28.45 36.30 -23.36
C ARG A 584 -28.09 36.89 -21.98
N LYS A 585 -27.82 36.03 -21.00
CA LYS A 585 -27.26 36.39 -19.67
C LYS A 585 -25.76 36.08 -19.61
N GLN A 586 -25.23 35.99 -18.43
CA GLN A 586 -23.83 35.62 -18.19
C GLN A 586 -23.57 34.17 -18.64
N ALA A 587 -22.42 33.97 -19.24
CA ALA A 587 -21.91 32.67 -19.69
C ALA A 587 -20.42 32.54 -19.43
N ILE A 588 -19.98 31.33 -19.20
CA ILE A 588 -18.58 30.93 -19.21
C ILE A 588 -18.30 30.09 -20.44
N MET A 589 -17.25 30.44 -21.19
CA MET A 589 -16.62 29.57 -22.18
C MET A 589 -15.43 28.89 -21.52
N ALA A 590 -15.39 27.57 -21.51
CA ALA A 590 -14.25 26.76 -21.11
C ALA A 590 -13.67 26.11 -22.38
N ILE A 591 -12.39 26.37 -22.64
CA ILE A 591 -11.72 26.04 -23.90
C ILE A 591 -10.46 25.26 -23.58
N GLY A 592 -10.37 24.01 -24.05
CA GLY A 592 -9.13 23.22 -24.08
C GLY A 592 -8.30 23.58 -25.30
N VAL A 593 -6.99 23.69 -25.14
CA VAL A 593 -6.04 23.97 -26.22
C VAL A 593 -4.86 23.00 -26.18
N ASP A 594 -4.36 22.61 -27.37
CA ASP A 594 -3.27 21.63 -27.47
C ASP A 594 -1.91 22.24 -27.13
N GLU A 595 -1.71 23.52 -27.42
CA GLU A 595 -0.47 24.23 -27.17
C GLU A 595 -0.67 25.37 -26.16
N GLU A 596 0.40 25.71 -25.44
CA GLU A 596 0.41 26.88 -24.54
C GLU A 596 0.35 28.16 -25.37
N PRO A 597 -0.74 28.99 -25.27
CA PRO A 597 -0.79 30.27 -25.95
C PRO A 597 0.28 31.22 -25.44
N ASP A 598 0.88 32.01 -26.33
CA ASP A 598 1.84 33.02 -25.93
C ASP A 598 1.18 34.18 -25.18
N LYS A 599 2.00 35.00 -24.52
CA LYS A 599 1.50 36.14 -23.72
C LYS A 599 0.72 37.16 -24.54
N GLU A 600 1.05 37.33 -25.82
CA GLU A 600 0.36 38.26 -26.71
C GLU A 600 -1.03 37.75 -27.08
N THR A 601 -1.17 36.46 -27.35
CA THR A 601 -2.45 35.80 -27.60
C THR A 601 -3.37 35.92 -26.39
N LEU A 602 -2.86 35.60 -25.18
CA LEU A 602 -3.62 35.74 -23.94
C LEU A 602 -4.05 37.19 -23.70
N LYS A 603 -3.18 38.17 -23.98
CA LYS A 603 -3.51 39.58 -23.89
C LYS A 603 -4.60 39.98 -24.87
N LYS A 604 -4.55 39.55 -26.13
CA LYS A 604 -5.61 39.80 -27.13
C LYS A 604 -6.97 39.23 -26.72
N ILE A 605 -6.99 38.07 -26.07
CA ILE A 605 -8.22 37.49 -25.50
C ILE A 605 -8.79 38.41 -24.42
N GLY A 606 -7.95 38.85 -23.46
CA GLY A 606 -8.36 39.71 -22.35
C GLY A 606 -8.79 41.13 -22.78
N GLU A 607 -8.19 41.68 -23.83
CA GLU A 607 -8.56 43.00 -24.39
C GLU A 607 -9.80 42.92 -25.32
N SER A 608 -10.33 41.73 -25.58
CA SER A 608 -11.54 41.57 -26.40
C SER A 608 -12.75 42.17 -25.71
N PRO A 609 -13.49 43.13 -26.32
CA PRO A 609 -14.71 43.70 -25.74
C PRO A 609 -15.81 42.70 -25.44
N ALA A 610 -15.68 41.48 -25.96
CA ALA A 610 -16.62 40.40 -25.75
C ALA A 610 -16.38 39.66 -24.45
N ILE A 611 -15.16 39.78 -23.88
CA ILE A 611 -14.73 39.05 -22.70
C ILE A 611 -14.67 40.02 -21.50
N GLU A 612 -15.39 39.69 -20.46
CA GLU A 612 -15.42 40.51 -19.22
C GLU A 612 -14.31 40.07 -18.26
N GLU A 613 -13.96 38.78 -18.30
CA GLU A 613 -12.98 38.18 -17.39
C GLU A 613 -12.42 36.93 -18.05
N PHE A 614 -11.12 36.66 -17.90
CA PHE A 614 -10.52 35.42 -18.35
C PHE A 614 -9.39 34.95 -17.43
N VAL A 615 -9.14 33.64 -17.46
CA VAL A 615 -7.98 33.02 -16.81
C VAL A 615 -7.47 31.89 -17.67
N PHE A 616 -6.15 31.73 -17.74
CA PHE A 616 -5.45 30.62 -18.36
C PHE A 616 -4.90 29.69 -17.29
N LEU A 617 -5.14 28.41 -17.43
CA LEU A 617 -4.85 27.36 -16.44
C LEU A 617 -3.97 26.29 -17.08
N LYS A 618 -2.95 25.82 -16.33
CA LYS A 618 -2.08 24.70 -16.65
C LYS A 618 -2.37 23.55 -15.70
N LEU A 619 -2.82 22.42 -16.22
CA LEU A 619 -3.33 21.28 -15.42
C LEU A 619 -2.36 20.09 -15.40
#